data_321f89b1de7a38a090d00ac03cfdec40
#
_entry.id   321f89b1de7a38a090d00ac03cfdec40
#
_cell.length_a   1.000
_cell.length_b   1.000
_cell.length_c   1.000
_cell.angle_alpha   90.00
_cell.angle_beta   90.00
_cell.angle_gamma   90.00
#
_symmetry.space_group_name_H-M   'P 1'
#
loop_
_entity.id
_entity.type
_entity.pdbx_description
1 polymer ?
#
loop_
_entity_poly.entity_id
_entity_poly.type
_entity_poly.pdbx_seq_one_letter_code
_entity_poly.pdbx_strand_id
1 'polypeptide(L)'
;MIFILSFLILLGFIGCTTTPDEIPDWPWQDTEEEIPEDVVEDATLDKWTDVSSAYGALPEHIKVYRSPEKLEGKAAVAYAAIADMTSAQWDIWSINDAEMAGTSDAFKTPTTVYNEGTWPIVINAGFFYSSGGLNYSSSLAVRESEVLAYNINYASEDWVTIYYPTRAAFLESEDGKFDACWTYYKSGGKHYMYPSPAENTWEARPAKTPSSIYPEGAETFAAKTAIGGGPLLIDNGKFRDSYVEELFNGASGIGPDTNQPRTAIGVTADKKMVLFVCEGRQMTEG
;
A
#
# COMPACT_ATOMS: atom_id res chain seq x y z
N MET A 1 4.05 -11.38 -45.21
CA MET A 1 2.74 -11.75 -44.65
C MET A 1 3.01 -12.27 -43.25
N ILE A 2 2.97 -11.37 -42.28
CA ILE A 2 3.30 -11.67 -40.87
C ILE A 2 1.98 -11.74 -40.12
N PHE A 3 1.65 -12.91 -39.62
CA PHE A 3 0.49 -13.10 -38.74
C PHE A 3 0.89 -12.71 -37.32
N ILE A 4 0.32 -11.62 -36.80
CA ILE A 4 0.38 -11.27 -35.39
C ILE A 4 -0.79 -12.01 -34.73
N LEU A 5 -0.47 -13.03 -33.95
CA LEU A 5 -1.44 -13.75 -33.14
C LEU A 5 -1.61 -12.97 -31.83
N SER A 6 -2.66 -12.16 -31.75
CA SER A 6 -3.08 -11.53 -30.50
C SER A 6 -3.65 -12.61 -29.57
N PHE A 7 -2.93 -12.94 -28.53
CA PHE A 7 -3.42 -13.80 -27.46
C PHE A 7 -4.23 -12.96 -26.49
N LEU A 8 -5.55 -12.99 -26.67
CA LEU A 8 -6.50 -12.39 -25.74
C LEU A 8 -6.58 -13.30 -24.51
N ILE A 9 -5.89 -12.93 -23.43
CA ILE A 9 -6.10 -13.59 -22.13
C ILE A 9 -7.41 -13.04 -21.58
N LEU A 10 -8.47 -13.79 -21.75
CA LEU A 10 -9.74 -13.57 -21.10
C LEU A 10 -9.59 -13.95 -19.63
N LEU A 11 -9.18 -13.00 -18.78
CA LEU A 11 -9.40 -13.10 -17.34
C LEU A 11 -10.90 -13.00 -17.13
N GLY A 12 -11.52 -14.14 -16.85
CA GLY A 12 -12.93 -14.19 -16.51
C GLY A 12 -13.20 -13.40 -15.24
N PHE A 13 -13.58 -12.16 -15.41
CA PHE A 13 -14.22 -11.38 -14.36
C PHE A 13 -15.64 -11.95 -14.23
N ILE A 14 -15.89 -12.69 -13.17
CA ILE A 14 -17.26 -12.87 -12.70
C ILE A 14 -17.63 -11.51 -12.09
N GLY A 15 -18.10 -10.61 -12.92
CA GLY A 15 -18.67 -9.35 -12.49
C GLY A 15 -19.99 -9.67 -11.77
N CYS A 16 -20.05 -9.38 -10.47
CA CYS A 16 -21.32 -9.05 -9.86
C CYS A 16 -21.78 -7.75 -10.52
N THR A 17 -22.79 -7.84 -11.37
CA THR A 17 -23.52 -6.68 -11.87
C THR A 17 -24.39 -6.16 -10.73
N THR A 18 -23.86 -5.24 -9.93
CA THR A 18 -24.70 -4.32 -9.18
C THR A 18 -25.12 -3.22 -10.13
N THR A 19 -26.43 -2.99 -10.20
CA THR A 19 -27.00 -1.87 -10.96
C THR A 19 -26.49 -0.54 -10.46
N PRO A 20 -26.31 0.50 -11.33
CA PRO A 20 -25.67 1.76 -10.96
C PRO A 20 -26.42 2.64 -9.93
N ASP A 21 -27.58 2.19 -9.44
CA ASP A 21 -28.49 3.03 -8.65
C ASP A 21 -28.39 2.85 -7.12
N GLU A 22 -27.44 2.05 -6.62
CA GLU A 22 -27.23 1.87 -5.18
C GLU A 22 -25.75 2.04 -4.81
N ILE A 23 -25.19 3.22 -5.08
CA ILE A 23 -23.94 3.64 -4.43
C ILE A 23 -24.34 4.12 -3.03
N PRO A 24 -23.91 3.47 -1.95
CA PRO A 24 -24.18 3.99 -0.61
C PRO A 24 -23.54 5.37 -0.48
N ASP A 25 -24.28 6.37 -0.03
CA ASP A 25 -23.75 7.66 0.36
C ASP A 25 -22.70 7.45 1.44
N TRP A 26 -21.45 7.67 1.10
CA TRP A 26 -20.38 7.62 2.08
C TRP A 26 -20.42 8.87 2.94
N PRO A 27 -20.28 8.77 4.28
CA PRO A 27 -20.39 9.91 5.20
C PRO A 27 -19.45 11.08 4.90
N TRP A 28 -18.49 10.91 3.99
CA TRP A 28 -17.51 11.92 3.60
C TRP A 28 -17.70 12.50 2.19
N GLN A 29 -18.75 12.09 1.44
CA GLN A 29 -18.99 12.61 0.09
C GLN A 29 -19.78 13.93 0.05
N ASP A 30 -20.43 14.32 1.13
CA ASP A 30 -21.37 15.46 1.13
C ASP A 30 -21.10 16.55 2.17
N THR A 31 -19.95 16.60 2.81
CA THR A 31 -19.70 17.67 3.77
C THR A 31 -18.37 18.36 3.52
N GLU A 32 -18.40 19.55 2.89
CA GLU A 32 -17.51 20.65 3.25
C GLU A 32 -17.80 21.11 4.70
N GLU A 33 -18.04 20.22 5.63
CA GLU A 33 -18.00 20.52 7.04
C GLU A 33 -16.54 20.51 7.46
N GLU A 34 -16.04 21.71 7.78
CA GLU A 34 -14.80 21.88 8.52
C GLU A 34 -14.81 20.90 9.69
N ILE A 35 -13.98 19.85 9.60
CA ILE A 35 -13.74 18.97 10.75
C ILE A 35 -13.19 19.88 11.85
N PRO A 36 -13.86 20.01 13.01
CA PRO A 36 -13.37 20.84 14.08
C PRO A 36 -11.94 20.42 14.45
N GLU A 37 -11.02 21.36 14.53
CA GLU A 37 -9.59 21.13 14.84
C GLU A 37 -9.34 20.44 16.20
N ASP A 38 -10.38 20.13 16.97
CA ASP A 38 -10.29 19.75 18.39
C ASP A 38 -10.89 18.38 18.76
N VAL A 39 -11.02 17.43 17.85
CA VAL A 39 -11.34 16.06 18.26
C VAL A 39 -10.42 15.07 17.55
N VAL A 40 -9.15 15.08 17.90
CA VAL A 40 -8.43 13.85 18.03
C VAL A 40 -8.85 13.25 19.37
N GLU A 41 -10.05 12.70 19.46
CA GLU A 41 -10.29 11.67 20.46
C GLU A 41 -9.18 10.65 20.20
N ASP A 42 -8.36 10.46 21.22
CA ASP A 42 -7.35 9.42 21.29
C ASP A 42 -7.95 8.18 20.66
N ALA A 43 -7.43 7.74 19.52
CA ALA A 43 -8.00 6.61 18.79
C ALA A 43 -7.73 5.37 19.63
N THR A 44 -8.55 5.23 20.64
CA THR A 44 -8.38 4.28 21.70
C THR A 44 -8.68 2.91 21.12
N LEU A 45 -7.71 2.01 21.27
CA LEU A 45 -7.92 0.58 21.11
C LEU A 45 -8.90 0.03 22.15
N ASP A 46 -9.68 0.87 22.83
CA ASP A 46 -10.57 0.54 23.93
C ASP A 46 -11.58 -0.55 23.61
N LYS A 47 -11.92 -0.67 22.33
CA LYS A 47 -12.81 -1.74 21.84
C LYS A 47 -12.06 -2.95 21.27
N TRP A 48 -10.74 -2.87 21.16
CA TRP A 48 -9.92 -3.95 20.64
C TRP A 48 -9.45 -4.86 21.77
N THR A 49 -9.34 -6.14 21.50
CA THR A 49 -8.91 -7.15 22.46
C THR A 49 -7.43 -7.46 22.25
N ASP A 50 -6.62 -7.39 23.30
CA ASP A 50 -5.25 -7.94 23.28
C ASP A 50 -5.32 -9.46 23.13
N VAL A 51 -4.87 -9.96 22.00
CA VAL A 51 -4.83 -11.39 21.65
C VAL A 51 -3.40 -11.92 21.54
N SER A 52 -2.42 -11.18 22.04
CA SER A 52 -0.99 -11.51 21.93
C SER A 52 -0.69 -12.95 22.40
N SER A 53 -1.35 -13.43 23.43
CA SER A 53 -1.16 -14.78 23.96
C SER A 53 -1.54 -15.90 22.97
N ALA A 54 -2.37 -15.61 21.97
CA ALA A 54 -2.74 -16.58 20.93
C ALA A 54 -1.63 -16.81 19.90
N TYR A 55 -0.60 -15.97 19.89
CA TYR A 55 0.51 -15.99 18.92
C TYR A 55 1.82 -16.54 19.52
N GLY A 56 1.74 -17.27 20.63
CA GLY A 56 2.90 -17.82 21.30
C GLY A 56 3.67 -16.79 22.12
N ALA A 57 4.98 -17.01 22.29
CA ALA A 57 5.84 -16.13 23.06
C ALA A 57 6.34 -14.96 22.21
N LEU A 58 5.54 -13.91 22.10
CA LEU A 58 5.97 -12.67 21.47
C LEU A 58 6.94 -11.91 22.39
N PRO A 59 7.92 -11.14 21.82
CA PRO A 59 8.71 -10.19 22.58
C PRO A 59 7.81 -9.17 23.32
N GLU A 60 8.23 -8.72 24.50
CA GLU A 60 7.42 -7.82 25.35
C GLU A 60 7.04 -6.49 24.66
N HIS A 61 7.87 -6.03 23.73
CA HIS A 61 7.66 -4.81 22.97
C HIS A 61 6.74 -4.99 21.75
N ILE A 62 6.13 -6.18 21.58
CA ILE A 62 5.18 -6.47 20.51
C ILE A 62 3.85 -6.93 21.10
N LYS A 63 2.77 -6.31 20.67
CA LYS A 63 1.39 -6.66 21.03
C LYS A 63 0.56 -6.88 19.78
N VAL A 64 -0.40 -7.81 19.85
CA VAL A 64 -1.36 -8.07 18.79
C VAL A 64 -2.76 -7.84 19.31
N TYR A 65 -3.50 -7.01 18.61
CA TYR A 65 -4.88 -6.66 18.94
C TYR A 65 -5.82 -7.14 17.85
N ARG A 66 -7.00 -7.56 18.25
CA ARG A 66 -8.10 -7.95 17.37
C ARG A 66 -9.25 -6.97 17.53
N SER A 67 -9.80 -6.51 16.42
CA SER A 67 -10.98 -5.64 16.41
C SER A 67 -12.24 -6.38 16.92
N PRO A 68 -13.30 -5.64 17.28
CA PRO A 68 -14.65 -6.19 17.37
C PRO A 68 -15.06 -6.90 16.06
N GLU A 69 -16.14 -7.70 16.12
CA GLU A 69 -16.72 -8.40 14.97
C GLU A 69 -17.25 -7.46 13.87
N LYS A 70 -17.47 -6.20 14.24
CA LYS A 70 -17.91 -5.16 13.32
C LYS A 70 -17.03 -3.93 13.47
N LEU A 71 -16.44 -3.47 12.36
CA LEU A 71 -15.78 -2.19 12.24
C LEU A 71 -16.73 -1.22 11.55
N GLU A 72 -16.99 -0.06 12.16
CA GLU A 72 -17.91 0.95 11.61
C GLU A 72 -19.26 0.36 11.18
N GLY A 73 -19.78 -0.60 11.95
CA GLY A 73 -21.04 -1.27 11.65
C GLY A 73 -20.99 -2.34 10.54
N LYS A 74 -19.89 -2.46 9.82
CA LYS A 74 -19.67 -3.45 8.75
C LYS A 74 -19.05 -4.73 9.34
N ALA A 75 -19.51 -5.90 8.88
CA ALA A 75 -18.92 -7.17 9.25
C ALA A 75 -17.50 -7.26 8.66
N ALA A 76 -16.52 -6.94 9.48
CA ALA A 76 -15.11 -7.03 9.15
C ALA A 76 -14.32 -7.22 10.45
N VAL A 77 -13.32 -8.10 10.40
CA VAL A 77 -12.39 -8.31 11.51
C VAL A 77 -11.02 -7.86 11.06
N ALA A 78 -10.35 -7.13 11.92
CA ALA A 78 -9.00 -6.68 11.68
C ALA A 78 -8.08 -7.06 12.83
N TYR A 79 -6.80 -7.13 12.52
CA TYR A 79 -5.72 -7.32 13.47
C TYR A 79 -4.71 -6.22 13.32
N ALA A 80 -4.18 -5.74 14.43
CA ALA A 80 -3.09 -4.78 14.47
C ALA A 80 -1.96 -5.35 15.35
N ALA A 81 -0.80 -5.56 14.74
CA ALA A 81 0.42 -5.80 15.51
C ALA A 81 1.09 -4.46 15.75
N ILE A 82 1.35 -4.15 17.01
CA ILE A 82 1.98 -2.90 17.46
C ILE A 82 3.33 -3.24 18.06
N ALA A 83 4.40 -2.65 17.48
CA ALA A 83 5.77 -2.87 17.92
C ALA A 83 6.43 -1.56 18.35
N ASP A 84 7.07 -1.54 19.50
CA ASP A 84 7.87 -0.41 19.97
C ASP A 84 9.20 -0.37 19.22
N MET A 85 9.35 0.57 18.31
CA MET A 85 10.53 0.69 17.43
C MET A 85 11.78 1.22 18.14
N THR A 86 11.69 1.54 19.42
CA THR A 86 12.90 1.77 20.25
C THR A 86 13.60 0.45 20.64
N SER A 87 12.90 -0.67 20.51
CA SER A 87 13.36 -2.02 20.86
C SER A 87 13.19 -3.03 19.74
N ALA A 88 12.34 -2.76 18.77
CA ALA A 88 12.10 -3.59 17.59
C ALA A 88 12.90 -3.12 16.37
N GLN A 89 13.00 -4.00 15.39
CA GLN A 89 13.49 -3.73 14.05
C GLN A 89 12.49 -4.29 13.05
N TRP A 90 12.46 -3.71 11.88
CA TRP A 90 11.67 -4.21 10.75
C TRP A 90 12.55 -4.44 9.54
N ASP A 91 12.09 -5.30 8.66
CA ASP A 91 12.80 -5.66 7.44
C ASP A 91 11.80 -5.99 6.33
N ILE A 92 12.27 -6.00 5.09
CA ILE A 92 11.49 -6.28 3.90
C ILE A 92 12.02 -7.55 3.24
N TRP A 93 11.11 -8.44 2.90
CA TRP A 93 11.37 -9.47 1.91
C TRP A 93 10.71 -9.11 0.60
N SER A 94 11.44 -9.17 -0.51
CA SER A 94 10.93 -8.98 -1.86
C SER A 94 11.70 -9.85 -2.85
N ILE A 95 11.11 -10.11 -4.02
CA ILE A 95 11.87 -10.54 -5.18
C ILE A 95 12.79 -9.40 -5.63
N ASN A 96 13.91 -9.75 -6.30
CA ASN A 96 14.80 -8.75 -6.87
C ASN A 96 14.34 -8.39 -8.29
N ASP A 97 13.63 -7.27 -8.42
CA ASP A 97 13.13 -6.72 -9.67
C ASP A 97 13.47 -5.22 -9.81
N ALA A 98 14.66 -4.82 -9.34
CA ALA A 98 15.10 -3.42 -9.39
C ALA A 98 15.24 -2.88 -10.84
N GLU A 99 15.36 -3.73 -11.83
CA GLU A 99 15.38 -3.33 -13.24
C GLU A 99 13.98 -3.23 -13.86
N MET A 100 12.92 -3.59 -13.12
CA MET A 100 11.52 -3.64 -13.60
C MET A 100 11.35 -4.55 -14.85
N ALA A 101 12.24 -5.51 -15.01
CA ALA A 101 12.27 -6.43 -16.14
C ALA A 101 11.60 -7.76 -15.87
N GLY A 102 11.20 -7.99 -14.63
CA GLY A 102 10.73 -9.26 -14.12
C GLY A 102 11.88 -10.22 -13.79
N THR A 103 11.61 -11.14 -12.90
CA THR A 103 12.57 -12.13 -12.41
C THR A 103 11.95 -13.53 -12.42
N SER A 104 12.81 -14.56 -12.46
CA SER A 104 12.41 -15.95 -12.23
C SER A 104 12.24 -16.29 -10.75
N ASP A 105 12.59 -15.36 -9.84
CA ASP A 105 12.44 -15.57 -8.40
C ASP A 105 10.97 -15.81 -8.04
N ALA A 106 10.73 -16.79 -7.18
CA ALA A 106 9.38 -17.12 -6.75
C ALA A 106 8.90 -16.16 -5.65
N PHE A 107 7.65 -15.74 -5.74
CA PHE A 107 6.99 -15.10 -4.60
C PHE A 107 6.88 -16.06 -3.42
N LYS A 108 6.93 -15.50 -2.22
CA LYS A 108 6.72 -16.25 -0.98
C LYS A 108 5.47 -15.74 -0.27
N THR A 109 4.75 -16.66 0.36
CA THR A 109 3.68 -16.28 1.29
C THR A 109 4.28 -15.75 2.59
N PRO A 110 3.55 -14.91 3.35
CA PRO A 110 3.98 -14.50 4.70
C PRO A 110 4.34 -15.71 5.59
N THR A 111 3.56 -16.78 5.52
CA THR A 111 3.84 -18.02 6.26
C THR A 111 5.17 -18.66 5.87
N THR A 112 5.51 -18.63 4.57
CA THR A 112 6.81 -19.17 4.11
C THR A 112 7.95 -18.33 4.67
N VAL A 113 7.87 -17.01 4.57
CA VAL A 113 8.88 -16.08 5.10
C VAL A 113 9.02 -16.24 6.62
N TYR A 114 7.89 -16.36 7.33
CA TYR A 114 7.88 -16.60 8.77
C TYR A 114 8.60 -17.90 9.16
N ASN A 115 8.35 -18.99 8.43
CA ASN A 115 8.95 -20.30 8.74
C ASN A 115 10.44 -20.38 8.36
N GLU A 116 10.90 -19.58 7.43
CA GLU A 116 12.29 -19.51 7.02
C GLU A 116 13.14 -18.58 7.89
N GLY A 117 12.51 -17.67 8.61
CA GLY A 117 13.15 -16.61 9.39
C GLY A 117 12.96 -16.74 10.88
N THR A 118 13.35 -15.70 11.58
CA THR A 118 13.22 -15.56 13.05
C THR A 118 12.29 -14.40 13.44
N TRP A 119 11.51 -13.90 12.47
CA TRP A 119 10.62 -12.76 12.66
C TRP A 119 9.39 -13.17 13.49
N PRO A 120 9.05 -12.45 14.57
CA PRO A 120 7.86 -12.76 15.36
C PRO A 120 6.56 -12.43 14.66
N ILE A 121 6.57 -11.44 13.73
CA ILE A 121 5.41 -11.00 12.94
C ILE A 121 5.84 -10.86 11.48
N VAL A 122 5.04 -11.41 10.57
CA VAL A 122 5.18 -11.24 9.12
C VAL A 122 3.81 -11.00 8.53
N ILE A 123 3.68 -9.97 7.71
CA ILE A 123 2.47 -9.68 6.94
C ILE A 123 2.81 -9.55 5.44
N ASN A 124 1.80 -9.65 4.58
CA ASN A 124 1.97 -9.27 3.18
C ASN A 124 2.12 -7.74 3.07
N ALA A 125 2.72 -7.31 1.96
CA ALA A 125 2.90 -5.89 1.66
C ALA A 125 2.61 -5.64 0.17
N GLY A 126 3.20 -4.70 -0.45
CA GLY A 126 3.18 -4.23 -1.82
C GLY A 126 2.48 -5.06 -2.91
N PHE A 127 2.23 -4.42 -4.03
CA PHE A 127 1.58 -5.04 -5.19
C PHE A 127 2.59 -5.83 -6.05
N PHE A 128 2.10 -6.86 -6.72
CA PHE A 128 2.90 -7.70 -7.60
C PHE A 128 2.03 -8.35 -8.69
N TYR A 129 2.66 -8.85 -9.74
CA TYR A 129 1.97 -9.66 -10.77
C TYR A 129 2.94 -10.65 -11.42
N SER A 130 2.38 -11.59 -12.18
CA SER A 130 3.15 -12.52 -13.00
C SER A 130 2.72 -12.42 -14.46
N SER A 131 3.67 -12.41 -15.38
CA SER A 131 3.41 -12.37 -16.81
C SER A 131 4.55 -13.05 -17.58
N GLY A 132 4.22 -13.81 -18.61
CA GLY A 132 5.21 -14.47 -19.46
C GLY A 132 6.17 -15.43 -18.75
N GLY A 133 5.77 -15.98 -17.60
CA GLY A 133 6.61 -16.86 -16.78
C GLY A 133 7.60 -16.13 -15.87
N LEU A 134 7.54 -14.81 -15.82
CA LEU A 134 8.31 -13.97 -14.91
C LEU A 134 7.40 -13.37 -13.83
N ASN A 135 7.99 -13.02 -12.70
CA ASN A 135 7.37 -12.33 -11.58
C ASN A 135 7.88 -10.89 -11.50
N TYR A 136 6.98 -9.98 -11.18
CA TYR A 136 7.22 -8.54 -11.15
C TYR A 136 6.73 -7.97 -9.81
N SER A 137 7.58 -7.19 -9.15
CA SER A 137 7.11 -6.30 -8.09
C SER A 137 6.57 -5.01 -8.72
N SER A 138 5.40 -4.57 -8.30
CA SER A 138 4.84 -3.27 -8.70
C SER A 138 5.00 -2.23 -7.59
N SER A 139 5.66 -2.60 -6.50
CA SER A 139 5.85 -1.75 -5.33
C SER A 139 7.31 -1.67 -4.93
N LEU A 140 7.70 -0.49 -4.46
CA LEU A 140 9.03 -0.24 -3.92
C LEU A 140 9.36 -1.25 -2.81
N ALA A 141 10.57 -1.77 -2.83
CA ALA A 141 11.15 -2.54 -1.74
C ALA A 141 12.63 -2.14 -1.59
N VAL A 142 12.99 -1.69 -0.38
CA VAL A 142 14.37 -1.31 -0.03
C VAL A 142 14.75 -2.01 1.26
N ARG A 143 15.90 -2.64 1.24
CA ARG A 143 16.48 -3.35 2.38
C ARG A 143 17.95 -2.97 2.52
N GLU A 144 18.36 -2.56 3.72
CA GLU A 144 19.76 -2.19 4.00
C GLU A 144 20.31 -1.19 2.94
N SER A 145 19.48 -0.20 2.57
CA SER A 145 19.76 0.83 1.55
C SER A 145 19.89 0.29 0.12
N GLU A 146 19.66 -1.01 -0.11
CA GLU A 146 19.58 -1.60 -1.44
C GLU A 146 18.15 -1.60 -1.96
N VAL A 147 17.94 -1.08 -3.17
CA VAL A 147 16.65 -1.13 -3.84
C VAL A 147 16.47 -2.49 -4.49
N LEU A 148 15.53 -3.28 -3.99
CA LEU A 148 15.19 -4.60 -4.54
C LEU A 148 14.12 -4.50 -5.62
N ALA A 149 13.22 -3.51 -5.53
CA ALA A 149 12.19 -3.26 -6.51
C ALA A 149 11.73 -1.80 -6.46
N TYR A 150 11.19 -1.29 -7.57
CA TYR A 150 10.62 0.05 -7.67
C TYR A 150 9.08 0.03 -7.71
N ASN A 151 8.47 1.13 -7.30
CA ASN A 151 7.06 1.36 -7.59
C ASN A 151 6.85 1.42 -9.11
N ILE A 152 5.77 0.79 -9.60
CA ILE A 152 5.39 0.89 -11.00
C ILE A 152 5.21 2.37 -11.37
N ASN A 153 5.88 2.80 -12.42
CA ASN A 153 6.04 4.20 -12.77
C ASN A 153 5.11 4.67 -13.90
N TYR A 154 4.11 3.86 -14.26
CA TYR A 154 3.11 4.22 -15.26
C TYR A 154 1.74 3.63 -14.90
N ALA A 155 0.70 4.19 -15.50
CA ALA A 155 -0.66 3.66 -15.48
C ALA A 155 -1.36 3.96 -16.80
N SER A 156 -2.28 3.12 -17.21
CA SER A 156 -3.09 3.30 -18.42
C SER A 156 -4.35 2.45 -18.34
N GLU A 157 -5.48 2.99 -18.76
CA GLU A 157 -6.74 2.23 -18.90
C GLU A 157 -6.94 1.71 -20.33
N ASP A 158 -6.47 2.47 -21.32
CA ASP A 158 -6.68 2.21 -22.76
C ASP A 158 -5.44 1.69 -23.49
N TRP A 159 -4.30 1.57 -22.80
CA TRP A 159 -2.98 1.23 -23.34
C TRP A 159 -2.45 2.20 -24.41
N VAL A 160 -3.08 3.38 -24.56
CA VAL A 160 -2.71 4.44 -25.48
C VAL A 160 -2.27 5.69 -24.71
N THR A 161 -3.10 6.09 -23.75
CA THR A 161 -2.81 7.23 -22.87
C THR A 161 -2.01 6.75 -21.67
N ILE A 162 -0.78 7.21 -21.56
CA ILE A 162 0.11 6.80 -20.47
C ILE A 162 0.20 7.92 -19.45
N TYR A 163 -0.12 7.59 -18.22
CA TYR A 163 0.04 8.42 -17.03
C TYR A 163 1.29 7.99 -16.27
N TYR A 164 1.90 8.93 -15.56
CA TYR A 164 3.10 8.70 -14.75
C TYR A 164 2.83 9.12 -13.30
N PRO A 165 2.08 8.32 -12.53
CA PRO A 165 1.79 8.63 -11.14
C PRO A 165 3.04 8.46 -10.27
N THR A 166 3.16 9.30 -9.26
CA THR A 166 3.96 8.98 -8.10
C THR A 166 3.18 7.99 -7.21
N ARG A 167 3.89 7.12 -6.49
CA ARG A 167 3.27 6.11 -5.62
C ARG A 167 3.76 6.26 -4.21
N ALA A 168 2.86 6.08 -3.26
CA ALA A 168 3.20 6.15 -1.84
C ALA A 168 4.24 5.10 -1.43
N ALA A 169 5.06 5.49 -0.47
CA ALA A 169 6.00 4.62 0.21
C ALA A 169 6.11 4.99 1.68
N PHE A 170 6.25 3.99 2.53
CA PHE A 170 6.63 4.13 3.93
C PHE A 170 8.10 3.77 4.07
N LEU A 171 8.87 4.55 4.81
CA LEU A 171 10.32 4.38 4.90
C LEU A 171 10.89 4.64 6.30
N GLU A 172 12.05 4.05 6.53
CA GLU A 172 12.99 4.41 7.59
C GLU A 172 14.26 4.96 6.94
N SER A 173 14.67 6.14 7.34
CA SER A 173 15.92 6.76 6.92
C SER A 173 17.13 6.18 7.66
N GLU A 174 18.35 6.47 7.21
CA GLU A 174 19.59 6.02 7.84
C GLU A 174 19.74 6.50 9.30
N ASP A 175 19.15 7.63 9.65
CA ASP A 175 19.14 8.16 11.01
C ASP A 175 17.98 7.62 11.88
N GLY A 176 17.23 6.61 11.38
CA GLY A 176 16.17 5.93 12.11
C GLY A 176 14.87 6.74 12.28
N LYS A 177 14.64 7.70 11.39
CA LYS A 177 13.36 8.40 11.32
C LYS A 177 12.43 7.69 10.35
N PHE A 178 11.17 7.59 10.73
CA PHE A 178 10.11 7.08 9.88
C PHE A 178 9.41 8.22 9.17
N ASP A 179 9.05 7.97 7.90
CA ASP A 179 8.34 8.92 7.07
C ASP A 179 7.47 8.19 6.04
N ALA A 180 6.52 8.91 5.45
CA ALA A 180 5.74 8.48 4.30
C ALA A 180 5.80 9.56 3.23
N CYS A 181 6.04 9.16 2.00
CA CYS A 181 6.20 10.08 0.89
C CYS A 181 5.68 9.43 -0.40
N TRP A 182 5.71 10.17 -1.50
CA TRP A 182 5.48 9.63 -2.82
C TRP A 182 6.80 9.47 -3.56
N THR A 183 6.95 8.39 -4.30
CA THR A 183 8.18 8.10 -5.04
C THR A 183 7.93 7.93 -6.52
N TYR A 184 8.95 8.21 -7.32
CA TYR A 184 8.96 7.95 -8.74
C TYR A 184 10.35 7.54 -9.21
N TYR A 185 10.44 6.37 -9.82
CA TYR A 185 11.66 5.92 -10.49
C TYR A 185 11.57 6.22 -12.00
N LYS A 186 12.54 6.97 -12.48
CA LYS A 186 12.69 7.23 -13.91
C LYS A 186 13.75 6.31 -14.50
N SER A 187 13.42 5.60 -15.57
CA SER A 187 14.40 4.80 -16.33
C SER A 187 15.68 5.56 -16.58
N GLY A 188 16.83 4.92 -16.39
CA GLY A 188 18.14 5.55 -16.42
C GLY A 188 18.70 5.89 -15.03
N GLY A 189 18.09 5.36 -13.96
CA GLY A 189 18.66 5.34 -12.62
C GLY A 189 18.32 6.55 -11.74
N LYS A 190 17.33 7.37 -12.12
CA LYS A 190 16.89 8.49 -11.28
C LYS A 190 15.68 8.10 -10.47
N HIS A 191 15.82 8.12 -9.15
CA HIS A 191 14.78 7.86 -8.18
C HIS A 191 14.58 9.08 -7.31
N TYR A 192 13.35 9.54 -7.21
CA TYR A 192 12.98 10.73 -6.46
C TYR A 192 11.92 10.40 -5.42
N MET A 193 11.89 11.20 -4.36
CA MET A 193 10.82 11.26 -3.36
C MET A 193 10.24 12.67 -3.32
N TYR A 194 8.95 12.76 -2.96
CA TYR A 194 8.18 13.99 -2.99
C TYR A 194 7.30 14.12 -1.76
N PRO A 195 7.09 15.34 -1.24
CA PRO A 195 6.17 15.61 -0.12
C PRO A 195 4.70 15.62 -0.54
N SER A 196 4.42 15.58 -1.85
CA SER A 196 3.06 15.53 -2.40
C SER A 196 3.02 14.70 -3.67
N PRO A 197 1.87 14.09 -4.04
CA PRO A 197 1.76 13.30 -5.25
C PRO A 197 1.77 14.16 -6.50
N ALA A 198 2.05 13.56 -7.65
CA ALA A 198 1.78 14.18 -8.94
C ALA A 198 0.25 14.28 -9.12
N GLU A 199 -0.23 15.44 -9.55
CA GLU A 199 -1.65 15.73 -9.73
C GLU A 199 -2.20 14.98 -10.96
N ASN A 200 -2.55 13.71 -10.81
CA ASN A 200 -3.19 12.92 -11.85
C ASN A 200 -4.66 12.66 -11.51
N THR A 201 -5.47 12.53 -12.55
CA THR A 201 -6.82 11.98 -12.52
C THR A 201 -7.12 11.35 -13.86
N TRP A 202 -7.92 10.30 -13.91
CA TRP A 202 -8.32 9.64 -15.15
C TRP A 202 -9.18 10.54 -16.07
N GLU A 203 -9.89 11.52 -15.50
CA GLU A 203 -10.76 12.46 -16.22
C GLU A 203 -10.00 13.59 -16.91
N ALA A 204 -8.71 13.73 -16.65
CA ALA A 204 -7.87 14.77 -17.21
C ALA A 204 -6.74 14.23 -18.09
N ARG A 205 -6.04 15.13 -18.76
CA ARG A 205 -4.79 14.77 -19.45
C ARG A 205 -3.75 14.37 -18.42
N PRO A 206 -2.83 13.44 -18.77
CA PRO A 206 -1.73 13.08 -17.89
C PRO A 206 -0.99 14.31 -17.37
N ALA A 207 -0.72 14.33 -16.08
CA ALA A 207 0.15 15.32 -15.47
C ALA A 207 1.56 15.24 -16.07
N LYS A 208 2.39 16.23 -15.78
CA LYS A 208 3.80 16.19 -16.17
C LYS A 208 4.48 14.96 -15.58
N THR A 209 5.36 14.33 -16.33
CA THR A 209 6.18 13.25 -15.81
C THR A 209 6.99 13.73 -14.61
N PRO A 210 6.95 13.00 -13.48
CA PRO A 210 7.71 13.38 -12.29
C PRO A 210 9.21 13.50 -12.55
N SER A 211 9.85 14.45 -11.89
CA SER A 211 11.26 14.82 -12.13
C SER A 211 11.86 15.52 -10.89
N SER A 212 13.10 15.99 -11.00
CA SER A 212 13.74 16.79 -9.95
C SER A 212 13.11 18.16 -9.69
N ILE A 213 12.10 18.54 -10.46
CA ILE A 213 11.40 19.84 -10.35
C ILE A 213 9.88 19.72 -10.35
N TYR A 214 9.35 18.51 -10.42
CA TYR A 214 7.91 18.24 -10.40
C TYR A 214 7.63 16.79 -9.93
N PRO A 215 6.72 16.61 -8.95
CA PRO A 215 6.11 17.62 -8.08
C PRO A 215 7.13 18.49 -7.35
N GLU A 216 6.70 19.64 -6.81
CA GLU A 216 7.56 20.53 -6.04
C GLU A 216 8.11 19.85 -4.79
N GLY A 217 9.31 20.21 -4.36
CA GLY A 217 9.96 19.60 -3.21
C GLY A 217 10.62 18.25 -3.48
N ALA A 218 10.88 17.94 -4.76
CA ALA A 218 11.56 16.71 -5.14
C ALA A 218 12.95 16.58 -4.51
N GLU A 219 13.21 15.45 -3.88
CA GLU A 219 14.52 15.06 -3.36
C GLU A 219 14.99 13.76 -4.02
N THR A 220 16.29 13.51 -4.02
CA THR A 220 16.80 12.20 -4.40
C THR A 220 16.35 11.18 -3.35
N PHE A 221 15.76 10.09 -3.79
CA PHE A 221 15.29 9.05 -2.88
C PHE A 221 16.46 8.44 -2.10
N ALA A 222 16.28 8.34 -0.79
CA ALA A 222 17.20 7.66 0.11
C ALA A 222 16.42 7.05 1.28
N ALA A 223 16.64 5.79 1.55
CA ALA A 223 16.05 5.08 2.69
C ALA A 223 16.94 3.91 3.09
N LYS A 224 16.98 3.59 4.36
CA LYS A 224 17.57 2.37 4.89
C LYS A 224 16.65 1.18 4.59
N THR A 225 15.38 1.34 4.91
CA THR A 225 14.33 0.35 4.66
C THR A 225 13.10 1.09 4.12
N ALA A 226 12.46 0.57 3.08
CA ALA A 226 11.24 1.17 2.56
C ALA A 226 10.34 0.13 1.89
N ILE A 227 9.03 0.37 1.96
CA ILE A 227 8.01 -0.42 1.28
C ILE A 227 7.04 0.49 0.54
N GLY A 228 6.80 0.18 -0.71
CA GLY A 228 5.78 0.83 -1.52
C GLY A 228 4.42 0.18 -1.32
N GLY A 229 3.41 0.92 -1.66
CA GLY A 229 2.02 0.49 -1.59
C GLY A 229 1.13 1.63 -2.08
N GLY A 230 0.17 1.99 -1.29
CA GLY A 230 -0.74 3.10 -1.52
C GLY A 230 -2.20 2.67 -1.50
N PRO A 231 -3.07 3.67 -1.47
CA PRO A 231 -2.76 5.09 -1.35
C PRO A 231 -2.20 5.46 0.03
N LEU A 232 -1.60 6.65 0.16
CA LEU A 232 -1.25 7.20 1.47
C LEU A 232 -2.54 7.63 2.17
N LEU A 233 -2.80 7.07 3.35
CA LEU A 233 -4.04 7.30 4.10
C LEU A 233 -3.90 8.38 5.16
N ILE A 234 -2.73 8.46 5.79
CA ILE A 234 -2.44 9.41 6.88
C ILE A 234 -1.07 10.03 6.62
N ASP A 235 -1.00 11.34 6.66
CA ASP A 235 0.21 12.11 6.56
C ASP A 235 0.28 13.11 7.73
N ASN A 236 1.35 13.04 8.53
CA ASN A 236 1.57 13.89 9.69
C ASN A 236 0.36 13.94 10.64
N GLY A 237 -0.27 12.78 10.89
CA GLY A 237 -1.42 12.65 11.78
C GLY A 237 -2.75 13.15 11.20
N LYS A 238 -2.77 13.57 9.94
CA LYS A 238 -3.98 14.00 9.24
C LYS A 238 -4.40 12.97 8.20
N PHE A 239 -5.68 12.76 8.05
CA PHE A 239 -6.21 11.94 6.97
C PHE A 239 -5.81 12.55 5.62
N ARG A 240 -5.23 11.72 4.77
CA ARG A 240 -4.76 12.10 3.44
C ARG A 240 -5.09 10.97 2.47
N ASP A 241 -6.15 11.12 1.72
CA ASP A 241 -6.49 10.16 0.68
C ASP A 241 -5.88 10.60 -0.65
N SER A 242 -4.82 9.93 -1.08
CA SER A 242 -4.16 10.15 -2.38
C SER A 242 -4.58 9.15 -3.45
N TYR A 243 -5.70 8.49 -3.24
CA TYR A 243 -6.21 7.41 -4.08
C TYR A 243 -6.40 7.82 -5.54
N VAL A 244 -6.91 9.04 -5.78
CA VAL A 244 -7.15 9.58 -7.12
C VAL A 244 -5.83 9.93 -7.79
N GLU A 245 -4.97 10.69 -7.13
CA GLU A 245 -3.70 11.17 -7.68
C GLU A 245 -2.71 10.03 -7.97
N GLU A 246 -2.79 8.96 -7.18
CA GLU A 246 -2.03 7.74 -7.42
C GLU A 246 -2.68 6.82 -8.47
N LEU A 247 -3.84 7.20 -9.02
CA LEU A 247 -4.58 6.47 -10.06
C LEU A 247 -4.96 5.03 -9.64
N PHE A 248 -5.39 4.87 -8.38
CA PHE A 248 -5.94 3.60 -7.92
C PHE A 248 -7.41 3.40 -8.30
N ASN A 249 -8.09 4.47 -8.70
CA ASN A 249 -9.53 4.50 -8.98
C ASN A 249 -9.95 3.87 -10.32
N GLY A 250 -9.11 3.19 -11.00
CA GLY A 250 -9.46 2.56 -12.28
C GLY A 250 -8.67 1.28 -12.51
N ALA A 251 -7.43 1.43 -12.96
CA ALA A 251 -6.62 0.33 -13.44
C ALA A 251 -6.18 -0.71 -12.38
N SER A 252 -6.31 -0.41 -11.09
CA SER A 252 -5.88 -1.34 -10.05
C SER A 252 -6.80 -2.55 -9.86
N GLY A 253 -8.08 -2.45 -10.26
CA GLY A 253 -9.10 -3.45 -9.96
C GLY A 253 -9.42 -3.59 -8.46
N ILE A 254 -8.87 -2.74 -7.62
CA ILE A 254 -9.03 -2.73 -6.17
C ILE A 254 -9.43 -1.31 -5.76
N GLY A 255 -10.73 -1.02 -5.83
CA GLY A 255 -11.25 0.28 -5.43
C GLY A 255 -11.42 0.42 -3.91
N PRO A 256 -11.59 1.64 -3.40
CA PRO A 256 -11.91 1.88 -1.99
C PRO A 256 -13.26 1.25 -1.62
N ASP A 257 -14.17 1.17 -2.59
CA ASP A 257 -15.55 0.70 -2.43
C ASP A 257 -15.68 -0.83 -2.46
N THR A 258 -14.61 -1.54 -2.75
CA THR A 258 -14.66 -3.00 -2.88
C THR A 258 -14.31 -3.68 -1.56
N ASN A 259 -15.08 -4.71 -1.22
CA ASN A 259 -14.90 -5.51 -0.02
C ASN A 259 -13.69 -6.46 -0.19
N GLN A 260 -12.49 -5.93 -0.06
CA GLN A 260 -11.23 -6.64 -0.25
C GLN A 260 -10.45 -6.70 1.07
N PRO A 261 -9.65 -7.75 1.28
CA PRO A 261 -8.70 -7.75 2.39
C PRO A 261 -7.72 -6.59 2.23
N ARG A 262 -7.36 -5.95 3.33
CA ARG A 262 -6.49 -4.78 3.36
C ARG A 262 -5.31 -5.01 4.29
N THR A 263 -4.18 -4.45 3.90
CA THR A 263 -2.96 -4.39 4.71
C THR A 263 -2.49 -2.95 4.73
N ALA A 264 -2.09 -2.48 5.90
CA ALA A 264 -1.49 -1.16 6.04
C ALA A 264 -0.31 -1.20 7.01
N ILE A 265 0.60 -0.25 6.85
CA ILE A 265 1.72 0.00 7.74
C ILE A 265 1.72 1.48 8.11
N GLY A 266 2.07 1.78 9.34
CA GLY A 266 2.24 3.15 9.81
C GLY A 266 3.05 3.21 11.09
N VAL A 267 3.35 4.42 11.53
CA VAL A 267 4.06 4.68 12.78
C VAL A 267 3.39 5.82 13.53
N THR A 268 3.31 5.70 14.83
CA THR A 268 2.82 6.76 15.71
C THR A 268 3.94 7.73 16.10
N ALA A 269 3.58 8.90 16.59
CA ALA A 269 4.56 9.91 17.03
C ALA A 269 5.50 9.42 18.16
N ASP A 270 5.03 8.46 18.96
CA ASP A 270 5.82 7.80 20.02
C ASP A 270 6.58 6.55 19.53
N LYS A 271 6.79 6.45 18.21
CA LYS A 271 7.54 5.37 17.54
C LYS A 271 6.96 3.97 17.73
N LYS A 272 5.65 3.83 17.76
CA LYS A 272 4.98 2.54 17.68
C LYS A 272 4.68 2.24 16.22
N MET A 273 5.28 1.20 15.65
CA MET A 273 4.92 0.70 14.33
C MET A 273 3.63 -0.10 14.44
N VAL A 274 2.72 0.16 13.52
CA VAL A 274 1.45 -0.54 13.37
C VAL A 274 1.46 -1.32 12.07
N LEU A 275 1.38 -2.64 12.17
CA LEU A 275 1.14 -3.54 11.05
C LEU A 275 -0.32 -3.98 11.12
N PHE A 276 -1.10 -3.55 10.16
CA PHE A 276 -2.55 -3.74 10.15
C PHE A 276 -2.96 -4.69 9.03
N VAL A 277 -3.85 -5.61 9.32
CA VAL A 277 -4.52 -6.45 8.32
C VAL A 277 -6.01 -6.49 8.62
N CYS A 278 -6.83 -6.41 7.58
CA CYS A 278 -8.27 -6.52 7.68
C CYS A 278 -8.78 -7.60 6.74
N GLU A 279 -9.70 -8.41 7.22
CA GLU A 279 -10.43 -9.38 6.40
C GLU A 279 -11.28 -8.65 5.35
N GLY A 280 -11.52 -9.33 4.26
CA GLY A 280 -12.41 -8.86 3.20
C GLY A 280 -12.92 -10.03 2.39
N ARG A 281 -13.72 -9.76 1.34
CA ARG A 281 -14.38 -10.80 0.54
C ARG A 281 -15.17 -11.79 1.38
N GLN A 282 -15.68 -11.34 2.51
CA GLN A 282 -16.57 -12.17 3.29
C GLN A 282 -17.75 -12.52 2.38
N MET A 283 -17.86 -13.79 2.07
CA MET A 283 -19.03 -14.31 1.43
C MET A 283 -20.17 -14.04 2.37
N THR A 284 -21.01 -13.09 2.04
CA THR A 284 -22.31 -13.00 2.68
C THR A 284 -22.93 -14.37 2.54
N GLU A 285 -23.36 -14.89 3.65
CA GLU A 285 -24.11 -16.13 3.74
C GLU A 285 -25.13 -16.20 2.62
N GLY A 286 -25.07 -17.28 1.84
CA GLY A 286 -26.06 -17.58 0.84
C GLY A 286 -27.39 -17.97 1.45
#